data_f36addb4f832470730f3db16ba1c1e4e
#
_entry.id   f36addb4f832470730f3db16ba1c1e4e
#
_cell.length_a   1.000
_cell.length_b   1.000
_cell.length_c   1.000
_cell.angle_alpha   90.00
_cell.angle_beta   90.00
_cell.angle_gamma   90.00
#
_symmetry.space_group_name_H-M   'P 1'
#
loop_
_entity.id
_entity.type
_entity.pdbx_description
1 polymer ?
#
loop_
_entity_poly.entity_id
_entity_poly.type
_entity_poly.pdbx_seq_one_letter_code
_entity_poly.pdbx_strand_id
1 'polypeptide(L)'
;MATVIRLDGEPPSQPGAKLLLSRTATLAGTLGCSEFDAAALADAAGIAESGAPVLKMYRHELGSIEVYIEPHAPAPTLVVFAATPVAWSLLRMAPEAGFRTVLVETRQERLEGADWPAAIGSLDDLGAALGSVVYAVHTDHDAPDLVKALEALMPSDPRFIGLVGSRRHTGHHLEALRAKGVADEVIARIQSPVGLDLGSSAPGEIAVSILAGLVAVRRGGRGGWKADR
;
A
#
# COMPACT_ATOMS: atom_id res chain seq x y z
N MET A 1 -14.29 -1.11 11.26
CA MET A 1 -15.38 -0.94 12.26
C MET A 1 -16.36 -2.08 12.12
N ALA A 2 -16.80 -2.66 13.23
CA ALA A 2 -17.84 -3.68 13.27
C ALA A 2 -19.15 -3.08 13.79
N THR A 3 -20.29 -3.42 13.17
CA THR A 3 -21.62 -2.92 13.55
C THR A 3 -22.62 -4.07 13.55
N VAL A 4 -23.32 -4.27 14.67
CA VAL A 4 -24.41 -5.25 14.78
C VAL A 4 -25.59 -4.78 13.94
N ILE A 5 -26.03 -5.60 12.99
CA ILE A 5 -27.16 -5.27 12.09
C ILE A 5 -28.40 -6.09 12.37
N ARG A 6 -28.25 -7.28 12.97
CA ARG A 6 -29.38 -8.15 13.31
C ARG A 6 -29.05 -9.03 14.51
N LEU A 7 -30.09 -9.37 15.28
CA LEU A 7 -30.06 -10.37 16.35
C LEU A 7 -30.94 -11.55 15.97
N ASP A 8 -30.58 -12.73 16.47
CA ASP A 8 -31.41 -13.93 16.49
C ASP A 8 -31.36 -14.52 17.90
N GLY A 9 -32.53 -14.74 18.51
CA GLY A 9 -32.67 -15.02 19.93
C GLY A 9 -32.55 -13.77 20.81
N GLU A 10 -32.04 -13.93 22.02
CA GLU A 10 -31.87 -12.86 23.03
C GLU A 10 -30.36 -12.72 23.44
N PRO A 11 -29.45 -12.58 22.49
CA PRO A 11 -28.04 -12.41 22.84
C PRO A 11 -27.81 -11.08 23.57
N PRO A 12 -26.76 -10.95 24.42
CA PRO A 12 -26.45 -9.71 25.15
C PRO A 12 -25.87 -8.64 24.21
N SER A 13 -26.72 -8.14 23.32
CA SER A 13 -26.36 -7.15 22.29
C SER A 13 -27.60 -6.33 21.88
N GLN A 14 -27.39 -5.35 21.01
CA GLN A 14 -28.46 -4.58 20.39
C GLN A 14 -28.11 -4.18 18.95
N PRO A 15 -29.07 -4.05 18.04
CA PRO A 15 -28.82 -3.53 16.70
C PRO A 15 -28.19 -2.13 16.77
N GLY A 16 -27.19 -1.89 15.96
CA GLY A 16 -26.43 -0.64 15.96
C GLY A 16 -25.28 -0.57 16.97
N ALA A 17 -25.08 -1.58 17.83
CA ALA A 17 -23.90 -1.67 18.68
C ALA A 17 -22.63 -1.70 17.79
N LYS A 18 -21.60 -0.95 18.18
CA LYS A 18 -20.41 -0.73 17.38
C LYS A 18 -19.15 -1.03 18.16
N LEU A 19 -18.20 -1.64 17.44
CA LEU A 19 -16.85 -1.92 17.94
C LEU A 19 -15.81 -1.43 16.93
N LEU A 20 -14.91 -0.58 17.39
CA LEU A 20 -13.76 -0.14 16.62
C LEU A 20 -12.55 -1.00 16.99
N LEU A 21 -11.96 -1.63 15.99
CA LEU A 21 -10.83 -2.55 16.13
C LEU A 21 -9.62 -2.06 15.33
N SER A 22 -8.42 -2.27 15.86
CA SER A 22 -7.20 -2.39 15.06
C SER A 22 -7.01 -3.86 14.63
N ARG A 23 -5.89 -4.18 13.99
CA ARG A 23 -5.55 -5.59 13.66
C ARG A 23 -5.35 -6.47 14.89
N THR A 24 -5.00 -5.88 16.03
CA THR A 24 -4.52 -6.58 17.22
C THR A 24 -5.21 -6.16 18.51
N ALA A 25 -6.07 -5.14 18.49
CA ALA A 25 -6.68 -4.60 19.70
C ALA A 25 -8.05 -3.98 19.45
N THR A 26 -8.91 -4.03 20.45
CA THR A 26 -10.12 -3.19 20.57
C THR A 26 -9.70 -1.76 20.91
N LEU A 27 -10.19 -0.79 20.14
CA LEU A 27 -9.91 0.63 20.34
C LEU A 27 -11.05 1.36 21.05
N ALA A 28 -12.31 1.06 20.72
CA ALA A 28 -13.48 1.68 21.34
C ALA A 28 -14.76 0.88 21.07
N GLY A 29 -15.75 0.99 21.97
CA GLY A 29 -17.06 0.38 21.83
C GLY A 29 -17.12 -1.09 22.21
N THR A 30 -18.27 -1.73 21.92
CA THR A 30 -18.53 -3.16 22.17
C THR A 30 -19.66 -3.64 21.26
N LEU A 31 -19.65 -4.93 20.92
CA LEU A 31 -20.78 -5.60 20.24
C LEU A 31 -21.81 -6.14 21.24
N GLY A 32 -21.60 -5.91 22.55
CA GLY A 32 -22.53 -6.28 23.61
C GLY A 32 -21.96 -7.16 24.70
N CYS A 33 -21.02 -8.03 24.41
CA CYS A 33 -20.30 -8.82 25.42
C CYS A 33 -18.86 -9.11 24.95
N SER A 34 -18.02 -9.53 25.91
CA SER A 34 -16.60 -9.84 25.67
C SER A 34 -16.37 -10.99 24.67
N GLU A 35 -17.30 -11.95 24.58
CA GLU A 35 -17.20 -13.07 23.64
C GLU A 35 -17.35 -12.60 22.19
N PHE A 36 -18.32 -11.74 21.93
CA PHE A 36 -18.51 -11.14 20.60
C PHE A 36 -17.35 -10.23 20.23
N ASP A 37 -16.85 -9.44 21.19
CA ASP A 37 -15.71 -8.54 20.97
C ASP A 37 -14.43 -9.33 20.65
N ALA A 38 -14.18 -10.43 21.37
CA ALA A 38 -13.04 -11.31 21.13
C ALA A 38 -13.13 -12.02 19.77
N ALA A 39 -14.32 -12.50 19.39
CA ALA A 39 -14.53 -13.13 18.08
C ALA A 39 -14.29 -12.15 16.92
N ALA A 40 -14.79 -10.92 17.05
CA ALA A 40 -14.57 -9.87 16.06
C ALA A 40 -13.07 -9.46 15.97
N LEU A 41 -12.37 -9.44 17.10
CA LEU A 41 -10.93 -9.14 17.14
C LEU A 41 -10.10 -10.26 16.47
N ALA A 42 -10.49 -11.52 16.66
CA ALA A 42 -9.82 -12.65 16.00
C ALA A 42 -9.93 -12.59 14.46
N ASP A 43 -11.04 -12.08 13.94
CA ASP A 43 -11.26 -11.90 12.50
C ASP A 43 -10.62 -10.61 11.93
N ALA A 44 -10.29 -9.64 12.78
CA ALA A 44 -9.93 -8.27 12.36
C ALA A 44 -8.73 -8.19 11.43
N ALA A 45 -7.68 -8.99 11.68
CA ALA A 45 -6.46 -8.98 10.85
C ALA A 45 -6.74 -9.44 9.42
N GLY A 46 -7.43 -10.56 9.24
CA GLY A 46 -7.77 -11.09 7.92
C GLY A 46 -8.73 -10.19 7.14
N ILE A 47 -9.69 -9.56 7.84
CA ILE A 47 -10.63 -8.60 7.22
C ILE A 47 -9.88 -7.34 6.78
N ALA A 48 -8.97 -6.83 7.61
CA ALA A 48 -8.15 -5.66 7.26
C ALA A 48 -7.24 -5.92 6.05
N GLU A 49 -6.73 -7.15 5.90
CA GLU A 49 -5.91 -7.56 4.76
C GLU A 49 -6.73 -7.67 3.48
N SER A 50 -7.95 -8.20 3.56
CA SER A 50 -8.84 -8.31 2.39
C SER A 50 -9.23 -6.94 1.82
N GLY A 51 -9.30 -5.91 2.68
CA GLY A 51 -9.74 -4.56 2.34
C GLY A 51 -11.20 -4.48 1.86
N ALA A 52 -11.98 -5.56 2.00
CA ALA A 52 -13.38 -5.62 1.60
C ALA A 52 -14.28 -5.77 2.84
N PRO A 53 -15.44 -5.11 2.85
CA PRO A 53 -16.42 -5.30 3.91
C PRO A 53 -16.98 -6.73 3.88
N VAL A 54 -17.29 -7.26 5.05
CA VAL A 54 -17.83 -8.61 5.22
C VAL A 54 -18.99 -8.62 6.20
N LEU A 55 -19.88 -9.59 6.01
CA LEU A 55 -20.88 -9.98 7.01
C LEU A 55 -20.37 -11.21 7.76
N LYS A 56 -20.42 -11.15 9.08
CA LYS A 56 -20.06 -12.24 9.98
C LYS A 56 -21.21 -12.54 10.94
N MET A 57 -21.35 -13.80 11.30
CA MET A 57 -22.28 -14.24 12.33
C MET A 57 -21.48 -14.72 13.54
N TYR A 58 -21.73 -14.13 14.71
CA TYR A 58 -21.14 -14.55 15.97
C TYR A 58 -22.23 -15.17 16.84
N ARG A 59 -21.91 -16.26 17.52
CA ARG A 59 -22.83 -17.08 18.32
C ARG A 59 -22.55 -16.91 19.80
N HIS A 60 -23.62 -16.97 20.57
CA HIS A 60 -23.63 -16.98 22.03
C HIS A 60 -24.68 -18.00 22.51
N GLU A 61 -24.64 -18.44 23.75
CA GLU A 61 -25.64 -19.39 24.31
C GLU A 61 -27.08 -18.91 24.18
N LEU A 62 -27.30 -17.59 24.30
CA LEU A 62 -28.60 -16.96 24.23
C LEU A 62 -29.05 -16.55 22.81
N GLY A 63 -28.25 -16.86 21.78
CA GLY A 63 -28.60 -16.50 20.42
C GLY A 63 -27.37 -16.12 19.56
N SER A 64 -27.60 -15.35 18.51
CA SER A 64 -26.51 -14.89 17.64
C SER A 64 -26.67 -13.46 17.19
N ILE A 65 -25.59 -12.85 16.74
CA ILE A 65 -25.57 -11.53 16.12
C ILE A 65 -25.02 -11.61 14.71
N GLU A 66 -25.62 -10.85 13.79
CA GLU A 66 -25.06 -10.61 12.48
C GLU A 66 -24.36 -9.24 12.50
N VAL A 67 -23.09 -9.23 12.11
CA VAL A 67 -22.21 -8.06 12.21
C VAL A 67 -21.69 -7.71 10.83
N TYR A 68 -21.90 -6.46 10.43
CA TYR A 68 -21.24 -5.86 9.27
C TYR A 68 -19.91 -5.29 9.71
N ILE A 69 -18.82 -5.78 9.12
CA ILE A 69 -17.47 -5.35 9.42
C ILE A 69 -16.89 -4.65 8.20
N GLU A 70 -16.60 -3.37 8.37
CA GLU A 70 -16.05 -2.51 7.33
C GLU A 70 -14.61 -2.12 7.68
N PRO A 71 -13.61 -2.57 6.86
CA PRO A 71 -12.23 -2.16 7.05
C PRO A 71 -12.02 -0.72 6.59
N HIS A 72 -11.51 0.12 7.48
CA HIS A 72 -11.09 1.49 7.20
C HIS A 72 -9.56 1.56 7.28
N ALA A 73 -8.89 1.02 6.26
CA ALA A 73 -7.44 1.16 6.17
C ALA A 73 -7.10 2.56 5.62
N PRO A 74 -6.09 3.24 6.17
CA PRO A 74 -5.59 4.45 5.55
C PRO A 74 -5.10 4.15 4.13
N ALA A 75 -5.19 5.14 3.25
CA ALA A 75 -4.68 5.01 1.89
C ALA A 75 -3.19 4.59 1.93
N PRO A 76 -2.78 3.59 1.14
CA PRO A 76 -1.38 3.22 1.06
C PRO A 76 -0.56 4.38 0.51
N THR A 77 0.67 4.52 0.98
CA THR A 77 1.59 5.54 0.50
C THR A 77 2.35 5.02 -0.72
N LEU A 78 2.29 5.75 -1.82
CA LEU A 78 3.18 5.59 -2.95
C LEU A 78 4.30 6.62 -2.85
N VAL A 79 5.50 6.13 -2.56
CA VAL A 79 6.73 6.92 -2.61
C VAL A 79 7.28 6.87 -4.02
N VAL A 80 7.47 8.01 -4.62
CA VAL A 80 8.09 8.15 -5.94
C VAL A 80 9.44 8.84 -5.75
N PHE A 81 10.52 8.14 -6.09
CA PHE A 81 11.86 8.71 -6.06
C PHE A 81 12.22 9.28 -7.41
N ALA A 82 12.86 10.42 -7.39
CA ALA A 82 13.33 11.25 -8.49
C ALA A 82 12.22 12.01 -9.24
N ALA A 83 12.44 13.31 -9.42
CA ALA A 83 11.56 14.23 -10.14
C ALA A 83 11.78 14.10 -11.65
N THR A 84 11.04 13.20 -12.30
CA THR A 84 11.09 12.93 -13.75
C THR A 84 9.72 13.15 -14.39
N PRO A 85 9.62 13.24 -15.72
CA PRO A 85 8.31 13.30 -16.40
C PRO A 85 7.41 12.09 -16.09
N VAL A 86 7.97 10.91 -15.85
CA VAL A 86 7.22 9.72 -15.40
C VAL A 86 6.69 9.92 -13.98
N ALA A 87 7.53 10.43 -13.07
CA ALA A 87 7.12 10.77 -11.70
C ALA A 87 5.97 11.77 -11.69
N TRP A 88 6.07 12.83 -12.49
CA TRP A 88 5.01 13.85 -12.64
C TRP A 88 3.66 13.23 -13.00
N SER A 89 3.65 12.39 -14.02
CA SER A 89 2.44 11.72 -14.47
C SER A 89 1.89 10.76 -13.41
N LEU A 90 2.77 9.98 -12.79
CA LEU A 90 2.40 8.98 -11.78
C LEU A 90 1.80 9.64 -10.53
N LEU A 91 2.42 10.71 -10.01
CA LEU A 91 1.96 11.44 -8.83
C LEU A 91 0.59 12.08 -9.03
N ARG A 92 0.24 12.48 -10.25
CA ARG A 92 -1.07 13.06 -10.58
C ARG A 92 -2.17 12.01 -10.71
N MET A 93 -1.86 10.80 -11.17
CA MET A 93 -2.83 9.73 -11.39
C MET A 93 -3.04 8.84 -10.18
N ALA A 94 -2.01 8.65 -9.35
CA ALA A 94 -2.05 7.72 -8.23
C ALA A 94 -3.11 8.04 -7.16
N PRO A 95 -3.43 9.32 -6.84
CA PRO A 95 -4.53 9.65 -5.92
C PRO A 95 -5.89 9.13 -6.38
N GLU A 96 -6.19 9.20 -7.69
CA GLU A 96 -7.44 8.65 -8.26
C GLU A 96 -7.53 7.13 -8.12
N ALA A 97 -6.37 6.46 -8.04
CA ALA A 97 -6.29 5.04 -7.73
C ALA A 97 -6.27 4.74 -6.21
N GLY A 98 -6.44 5.75 -5.35
CA GLY A 98 -6.52 5.63 -3.90
C GLY A 98 -5.16 5.44 -3.22
N PHE A 99 -4.10 6.03 -3.74
CA PHE A 99 -2.80 6.15 -3.08
C PHE A 99 -2.60 7.57 -2.53
N ARG A 100 -2.02 7.67 -1.35
CA ARG A 100 -1.38 8.90 -0.89
C ARG A 100 0.01 8.95 -1.51
N THR A 101 0.38 10.06 -2.11
CA THR A 101 1.66 10.19 -2.84
C THR A 101 2.67 11.04 -2.07
N VAL A 102 3.94 10.66 -2.18
CA VAL A 102 5.09 11.42 -1.69
C VAL A 102 6.17 11.37 -2.76
N LEU A 103 6.67 12.53 -3.20
CA LEU A 103 7.86 12.64 -4.02
C LEU A 103 9.09 12.79 -3.12
N VAL A 104 10.15 12.07 -3.45
CA VAL A 104 11.47 12.23 -2.84
C VAL A 104 12.46 12.62 -3.93
N GLU A 105 13.02 13.82 -3.85
CA GLU A 105 14.05 14.30 -4.76
C GLU A 105 15.11 15.08 -3.98
N THR A 106 16.32 14.57 -3.96
CA THR A 106 17.45 15.16 -3.23
C THR A 106 18.16 16.25 -4.00
N ARG A 107 17.95 16.30 -5.32
CA ARG A 107 18.54 17.30 -6.24
C ARG A 107 17.57 18.49 -6.34
N GLN A 108 17.83 19.53 -5.55
CA GLN A 108 16.94 20.69 -5.43
C GLN A 108 16.61 21.37 -6.77
N GLU A 109 17.58 21.39 -7.69
CA GLU A 109 17.41 21.94 -9.04
C GLU A 109 16.31 21.23 -9.86
N ARG A 110 15.97 19.98 -9.53
CA ARG A 110 14.88 19.23 -10.19
C ARG A 110 13.49 19.54 -9.63
N LEU A 111 13.43 20.18 -8.48
CA LEU A 111 12.17 20.63 -7.89
C LEU A 111 11.78 22.02 -8.36
N GLU A 112 12.73 22.79 -8.90
CA GLU A 112 12.49 24.15 -9.37
C GLU A 112 11.59 24.19 -10.60
N GLY A 113 10.72 25.19 -10.67
CA GLY A 113 9.90 25.48 -11.86
C GLY A 113 8.69 24.57 -12.06
N ALA A 114 8.41 23.65 -11.14
CA ALA A 114 7.24 22.79 -11.17
C ALA A 114 6.58 22.70 -9.78
N ASP A 115 5.26 22.67 -9.78
CA ASP A 115 4.45 22.49 -8.56
C ASP A 115 4.32 20.99 -8.22
N TRP A 116 5.36 20.46 -7.59
CA TRP A 116 5.41 19.06 -7.21
C TRP A 116 4.52 18.79 -5.97
N PRO A 117 3.60 17.82 -6.02
CA PRO A 117 2.78 17.49 -4.86
C PRO A 117 3.63 16.80 -3.78
N ALA A 118 3.51 17.26 -2.53
CA ALA A 118 4.09 16.62 -1.34
C ALA A 118 5.57 16.18 -1.52
N ALA A 119 6.42 17.08 -2.05
CA ALA A 119 7.83 16.79 -2.26
C ALA A 119 8.64 16.92 -0.96
N ILE A 120 9.56 15.98 -0.73
CA ILE A 120 10.59 16.06 0.32
C ILE A 120 11.98 16.06 -0.34
N GLY A 121 12.86 16.91 0.16
CA GLY A 121 14.21 17.13 -0.36
C GLY A 121 15.31 16.32 0.31
N SER A 122 14.97 15.51 1.32
CA SER A 122 15.92 14.71 2.09
C SER A 122 15.42 13.30 2.34
N LEU A 123 16.33 12.32 2.29
CA LEU A 123 16.03 10.93 2.68
C LEU A 123 15.80 10.80 4.19
N ASP A 124 16.33 11.72 5.01
CA ASP A 124 16.14 11.70 6.47
C ASP A 124 14.68 11.98 6.85
N ASP A 125 13.95 12.72 6.00
CA ASP A 125 12.54 13.05 6.22
C ASP A 125 11.60 11.93 5.74
N LEU A 126 12.12 10.91 5.05
CA LEU A 126 11.33 9.85 4.45
C LEU A 126 10.45 9.14 5.49
N GLY A 127 11.02 8.72 6.62
CA GLY A 127 10.31 7.97 7.65
C GLY A 127 9.05 8.68 8.15
N ALA A 128 9.11 9.99 8.36
CA ALA A 128 7.97 10.79 8.82
C ALA A 128 6.86 10.93 7.75
N ALA A 129 7.23 10.80 6.47
CA ALA A 129 6.29 10.89 5.35
C ALA A 129 5.58 9.57 5.04
N LEU A 130 6.02 8.43 5.58
CA LEU A 130 5.46 7.11 5.28
C LEU A 130 4.17 6.84 6.05
N GLY A 131 3.31 6.00 5.46
CA GLY A 131 2.14 5.40 6.12
C GLY A 131 2.42 3.95 6.51
N SER A 132 1.40 3.27 7.01
CA SER A 132 1.48 1.87 7.45
C SER A 132 1.68 0.86 6.31
N VAL A 133 1.32 1.22 5.08
CA VAL A 133 1.48 0.38 3.88
C VAL A 133 2.19 1.20 2.82
N VAL A 134 3.37 0.76 2.42
CA VAL A 134 4.26 1.51 1.53
C VAL A 134 4.43 0.76 0.22
N TYR A 135 4.31 1.50 -0.88
CA TYR A 135 4.71 1.14 -2.23
C TYR A 135 5.75 2.14 -2.69
N ALA A 136 6.75 1.73 -3.41
CA ALA A 136 7.81 2.61 -3.87
C ALA A 136 8.13 2.40 -5.35
N VAL A 137 8.41 3.49 -6.04
CA VAL A 137 8.88 3.48 -7.43
C VAL A 137 10.00 4.48 -7.58
N HIS A 138 11.16 4.01 -8.05
CA HIS A 138 12.25 4.88 -8.44
C HIS A 138 12.19 5.11 -9.94
N THR A 139 12.05 6.39 -10.35
CA THR A 139 11.78 6.74 -11.75
C THR A 139 13.02 7.17 -12.55
N ASP A 140 14.21 7.20 -11.91
CA ASP A 140 15.48 7.57 -12.52
C ASP A 140 16.57 6.54 -12.16
N HIS A 141 16.87 5.61 -13.07
CA HIS A 141 17.87 4.57 -12.83
C HIS A 141 19.33 5.08 -12.83
N ASP A 142 19.55 6.33 -13.26
CA ASP A 142 20.85 6.98 -13.24
C ASP A 142 21.05 7.91 -12.03
N ALA A 143 20.05 7.96 -11.11
CA ALA A 143 20.17 8.78 -9.92
C ALA A 143 21.33 8.32 -9.03
N PRO A 144 22.24 9.22 -8.64
CA PRO A 144 23.45 8.86 -7.88
C PRO A 144 23.14 8.36 -6.46
N ASP A 145 21.98 8.68 -5.94
CA ASP A 145 21.48 8.31 -4.61
C ASP A 145 20.48 7.14 -4.61
N LEU A 146 20.23 6.48 -5.76
CA LEU A 146 19.24 5.40 -5.88
C LEU A 146 19.43 4.32 -4.82
N VAL A 147 20.66 3.84 -4.61
CA VAL A 147 20.94 2.79 -3.61
C VAL A 147 20.66 3.30 -2.21
N LYS A 148 21.03 4.54 -1.88
CA LYS A 148 20.75 5.17 -0.57
C LYS A 148 19.25 5.34 -0.35
N ALA A 149 18.51 5.74 -1.38
CA ALA A 149 17.07 5.88 -1.34
C ALA A 149 16.36 4.54 -1.02
N LEU A 150 16.82 3.45 -1.66
CA LEU A 150 16.30 2.12 -1.37
C LEU A 150 16.67 1.66 0.04
N GLU A 151 17.92 1.91 0.50
CA GLU A 151 18.31 1.59 1.88
C GLU A 151 17.44 2.33 2.91
N ALA A 152 17.21 3.63 2.71
CA ALA A 152 16.36 4.44 3.60
C ALA A 152 14.90 3.96 3.64
N LEU A 153 14.44 3.30 2.58
CA LEU A 153 13.10 2.73 2.47
C LEU A 153 12.93 1.40 3.23
N MET A 154 14.00 0.58 3.34
CA MET A 154 13.93 -0.80 3.86
C MET A 154 13.28 -0.92 5.26
N PRO A 155 13.52 -0.01 6.23
CA PRO A 155 12.90 -0.11 7.55
C PRO A 155 11.36 -0.06 7.54
N SER A 156 10.76 0.46 6.46
CA SER A 156 9.29 0.51 6.31
C SER A 156 8.66 -0.80 5.81
N ASP A 157 9.47 -1.83 5.52
CA ASP A 157 9.06 -3.09 4.88
C ASP A 157 8.07 -2.86 3.72
N PRO A 158 8.51 -2.23 2.64
CA PRO A 158 7.62 -1.84 1.55
C PRO A 158 6.99 -3.07 0.90
N ARG A 159 5.67 -3.00 0.65
CA ARG A 159 4.94 -4.07 0.00
C ARG A 159 5.33 -4.26 -1.47
N PHE A 160 5.87 -3.22 -2.09
CA PHE A 160 6.30 -3.23 -3.47
C PHE A 160 7.42 -2.23 -3.70
N ILE A 161 8.42 -2.61 -4.47
CA ILE A 161 9.49 -1.73 -4.94
C ILE A 161 9.63 -1.92 -6.45
N GLY A 162 9.56 -0.82 -7.21
CA GLY A 162 9.75 -0.82 -8.64
C GLY A 162 10.86 0.12 -9.09
N LEU A 163 11.64 -0.30 -10.08
CA LEU A 163 12.65 0.54 -10.72
C LEU A 163 12.31 0.74 -12.19
N VAL A 164 12.25 1.99 -12.62
CA VAL A 164 12.20 2.33 -14.05
C VAL A 164 13.59 2.10 -14.64
N GLY A 165 13.63 1.32 -15.71
CA GLY A 165 14.89 0.92 -16.37
C GLY A 165 14.92 -0.57 -16.64
N SER A 166 15.62 -0.96 -17.70
CA SER A 166 15.80 -2.37 -18.01
C SER A 166 16.69 -3.06 -16.96
N ARG A 167 16.56 -4.38 -16.84
CA ARG A 167 17.44 -5.19 -15.95
C ARG A 167 18.94 -4.94 -16.21
N ARG A 168 19.29 -4.61 -17.45
CA ARG A 168 20.68 -4.29 -17.81
C ARG A 168 21.16 -3.00 -17.13
N HIS A 169 20.29 -1.99 -17.00
CA HIS A 169 20.62 -0.71 -16.38
C HIS A 169 20.50 -0.72 -14.85
N THR A 170 19.65 -1.58 -14.29
CA THR A 170 19.41 -1.61 -12.84
C THR A 170 20.19 -2.70 -12.13
N GLY A 171 20.78 -3.66 -12.84
CA GLY A 171 21.48 -4.83 -12.24
C GLY A 171 22.58 -4.46 -11.25
N HIS A 172 23.41 -3.47 -11.59
CA HIS A 172 24.49 -3.01 -10.70
C HIS A 172 24.00 -2.38 -9.39
N HIS A 173 22.80 -1.77 -9.39
CA HIS A 173 22.20 -1.26 -8.15
C HIS A 173 21.75 -2.38 -7.23
N LEU A 174 21.22 -3.48 -7.80
CA LEU A 174 20.83 -4.65 -7.03
C LEU A 174 22.06 -5.36 -6.42
N GLU A 175 23.16 -5.40 -7.17
CA GLU A 175 24.44 -5.92 -6.66
C GLU A 175 25.00 -5.03 -5.55
N ALA A 176 24.91 -3.71 -5.68
CA ALA A 176 25.31 -2.77 -4.64
C ALA A 176 24.48 -2.94 -3.34
N LEU A 177 23.18 -3.19 -3.45
CA LEU A 177 22.33 -3.50 -2.28
C LEU A 177 22.78 -4.80 -1.60
N ARG A 178 23.09 -5.86 -2.36
CA ARG A 178 23.65 -7.10 -1.81
C ARG A 178 24.94 -6.87 -1.06
N ALA A 179 25.85 -6.11 -1.65
CA ALA A 179 27.14 -5.78 -1.02
C ALA A 179 26.96 -5.00 0.30
N LYS A 180 25.85 -4.33 0.49
CA LYS A 180 25.48 -3.62 1.73
C LYS A 180 24.68 -4.49 2.73
N GLY A 181 24.49 -5.77 2.42
CA GLY A 181 23.85 -6.72 3.33
C GLY A 181 22.32 -6.77 3.23
N VAL A 182 21.71 -6.17 2.20
CA VAL A 182 20.27 -6.34 1.95
C VAL A 182 20.02 -7.80 1.57
N ALA A 183 19.09 -8.45 2.24
CA ALA A 183 18.78 -9.86 2.05
C ALA A 183 18.26 -10.14 0.62
N ASP A 184 18.62 -11.28 0.06
CA ASP A 184 18.24 -11.66 -1.32
C ASP A 184 16.71 -11.76 -1.48
N GLU A 185 15.98 -12.13 -0.43
CA GLU A 185 14.51 -12.17 -0.44
C GLU A 185 13.89 -10.77 -0.63
N VAL A 186 14.53 -9.73 -0.09
CA VAL A 186 14.10 -8.35 -0.28
C VAL A 186 14.41 -7.89 -1.70
N ILE A 187 15.63 -8.20 -2.18
CA ILE A 187 16.06 -7.86 -3.55
C ILE A 187 15.19 -8.55 -4.60
N ALA A 188 14.79 -9.80 -4.36
CA ALA A 188 13.91 -10.55 -5.25
C ALA A 188 12.51 -9.92 -5.40
N ARG A 189 12.07 -9.11 -4.43
CA ARG A 189 10.80 -8.36 -4.49
C ARG A 189 10.89 -7.09 -5.36
N ILE A 190 12.09 -6.66 -5.74
CA ILE A 190 12.28 -5.45 -6.56
C ILE A 190 11.94 -5.78 -8.01
N GLN A 191 10.92 -5.12 -8.54
CA GLN A 191 10.50 -5.25 -9.93
C GLN A 191 11.30 -4.29 -10.83
N SER A 192 12.04 -4.85 -11.78
CA SER A 192 12.77 -4.09 -12.80
C SER A 192 12.81 -4.86 -14.13
N PRO A 193 12.29 -4.29 -15.21
CA PRO A 193 11.55 -3.02 -15.31
C PRO A 193 10.22 -3.07 -14.55
N VAL A 194 9.82 -1.91 -14.01
CA VAL A 194 8.54 -1.75 -13.32
C VAL A 194 7.41 -1.47 -14.30
N GLY A 195 6.20 -1.94 -13.97
CA GLY A 195 4.99 -1.75 -14.76
C GLY A 195 4.55 -3.00 -15.52
N LEU A 196 3.34 -2.95 -16.05
CA LEU A 196 2.83 -3.99 -16.95
C LEU A 196 3.37 -3.77 -18.36
N ASP A 197 3.53 -4.83 -19.10
CA ASP A 197 3.92 -4.76 -20.52
C ASP A 197 2.74 -4.26 -21.37
N LEU A 198 2.72 -2.96 -21.63
CA LEU A 198 1.73 -2.27 -22.44
C LEU A 198 2.33 -1.74 -23.74
N GLY A 199 3.62 -2.02 -24.04
CA GLY A 199 4.34 -1.40 -25.14
C GLY A 199 4.56 0.10 -24.96
N SER A 200 4.48 0.61 -23.72
CA SER A 200 4.54 2.03 -23.38
C SER A 200 5.91 2.64 -23.66
N SER A 201 5.92 3.87 -24.21
CA SER A 201 7.14 4.64 -24.50
C SER A 201 7.09 6.09 -23.99
N ALA A 202 5.92 6.73 -24.04
CA ALA A 202 5.75 8.07 -23.51
C ALA A 202 5.69 8.08 -21.97
N PRO A 203 6.16 9.16 -21.29
CA PRO A 203 6.16 9.23 -19.83
C PRO A 203 4.80 8.94 -19.17
N GLY A 204 3.71 9.46 -19.76
CA GLY A 204 2.35 9.20 -19.27
C GLY A 204 1.92 7.74 -19.42
N GLU A 205 2.29 7.10 -20.52
CA GLU A 205 2.00 5.67 -20.77
C GLU A 205 2.78 4.78 -19.80
N ILE A 206 4.07 5.10 -19.58
CA ILE A 206 4.90 4.41 -18.58
C ILE A 206 4.26 4.54 -17.20
N ALA A 207 3.82 5.74 -16.82
CA ALA A 207 3.16 5.96 -15.54
C ALA A 207 1.85 5.17 -15.42
N VAL A 208 1.06 5.05 -16.50
CA VAL A 208 -0.15 4.19 -16.54
C VAL A 208 0.22 2.73 -16.33
N SER A 209 1.26 2.22 -17.02
CA SER A 209 1.70 0.83 -16.87
C SER A 209 2.15 0.51 -15.44
N ILE A 210 2.87 1.44 -14.81
CA ILE A 210 3.30 1.35 -13.41
C ILE A 210 2.09 1.34 -12.48
N LEU A 211 1.18 2.31 -12.62
CA LEU A 211 0.01 2.42 -11.77
C LEU A 211 -0.91 1.19 -11.88
N ALA A 212 -1.10 0.67 -13.10
CA ALA A 212 -1.84 -0.56 -13.32
C ALA A 212 -1.19 -1.76 -12.62
N GLY A 213 0.13 -1.88 -12.67
CA GLY A 213 0.90 -2.89 -11.92
C GLY A 213 0.72 -2.76 -10.41
N LEU A 214 0.81 -1.54 -9.86
CA LEU A 214 0.59 -1.27 -8.45
C LEU A 214 -0.83 -1.65 -7.99
N VAL A 215 -1.85 -1.35 -8.81
CA VAL A 215 -3.25 -1.75 -8.54
C VAL A 215 -3.37 -3.27 -8.59
N ALA A 216 -2.75 -3.93 -9.56
CA ALA A 216 -2.75 -5.40 -9.66
C ALA A 216 -2.14 -6.04 -8.41
N VAL A 217 -0.96 -5.59 -7.97
CA VAL A 217 -0.31 -6.06 -6.72
C VAL A 217 -1.22 -5.83 -5.51
N ARG A 218 -1.82 -4.65 -5.39
CA ARG A 218 -2.68 -4.30 -4.25
C ARG A 218 -3.94 -5.15 -4.18
N ARG A 219 -4.52 -5.51 -5.33
CA ARG A 219 -5.80 -6.21 -5.46
C ARG A 219 -5.68 -7.70 -5.78
N GLY A 220 -4.45 -8.22 -5.91
CA GLY A 220 -4.22 -9.61 -6.31
C GLY A 220 -4.61 -9.90 -7.77
N GLY A 221 -4.55 -8.88 -8.64
CA GLY A 221 -4.83 -9.01 -10.06
C GLY A 221 -3.64 -9.54 -10.85
N ARG A 222 -3.89 -10.19 -11.99
CA ARG A 222 -2.85 -10.73 -12.88
C ARG A 222 -2.35 -9.73 -13.94
N GLY A 223 -3.06 -8.61 -14.17
CA GLY A 223 -2.68 -7.59 -15.18
C GLY A 223 -3.20 -8.04 -16.55
N GLY A 224 -3.87 -8.73 -17.06
CA GLY A 224 -4.39 -9.05 -18.41
C GLY A 224 -5.79 -8.49 -18.66
N TRP A 225 -6.36 -8.82 -19.81
CA TRP A 225 -7.74 -8.48 -20.12
C TRP A 225 -8.72 -9.26 -19.22
N LYS A 226 -9.81 -8.62 -18.77
CA LYS A 226 -10.83 -9.29 -17.96
C LYS A 226 -11.53 -10.43 -18.70
N ALA A 227 -11.57 -10.36 -20.03
CA ALA A 227 -12.13 -11.41 -20.87
C ALA A 227 -11.32 -12.73 -20.86
N ASP A 228 -10.08 -12.68 -20.38
CA ASP A 228 -9.17 -13.84 -20.32
C ASP A 228 -9.26 -14.61 -18.97
N ARG A 229 -10.33 -14.38 -18.20
CA ARG A 229 -10.58 -15.01 -16.88
C ARG A 229 -11.60 -16.13 -16.95
#